data_18429f6d0291087c51b612f4de3ae5cd
#
_entry.id   18429f6d0291087c51b612f4de3ae5cd
#
_cell.length_a   1.000
_cell.length_b   1.000
_cell.length_c   1.000
_cell.angle_alpha   90.00
_cell.angle_beta   90.00
_cell.angle_gamma   90.00
#
_symmetry.space_group_name_H-M   'P 1'
#
loop_
_entity.id
_entity.type
_entity.pdbx_description
1 polymer ?
#
loop_
_entity_poly.entity_id
_entity_poly.type
_entity_poly.pdbx_seq_one_letter_code
_entity_poly.pdbx_strand_id
1 'polypeptide(L)'
;MTTSTSTSSVSTLNRECLCTTINPAALERELAAALGDNELYRSIRATRPHLFSATAVFVTPGQVDKMRAVIEAIETVIATPTYRSAALARASSAAAHDPHSPGVFLGYDFHLGEHGPRLIEINTNAGGALLNVYLARAQKACCQEMHGLTTGPVALAALEEEFVAMFRSEWRAARGELPLARIAIVDDAPATQYLYPEFVLFQALFRRHGIDAQIADPAELEIRNGRLLHADGTVDLVYNRLTDFALEEPAHAVLRTAWFDDLALITPHPHAHALYADKRNLIPLTDPEWLSTTGAEPVVIETLLQGIARTRLVERAHAETLWAERKRLFFKPAGGFGSKAVYRGDKLTRRVWEEILAGEYVAQELVPPGERQVQIETETTAMDGGSAGREAVPTGTNAGAVLRPTAMDGGSAGDAGAVLQSTALKYDVRCFVYAGKVQLLAARLYQGQATNFRTPGGGFAPVFYPPVNEASFTDGGSAGNEGAVFRPPAGETE
;
A
#
# COMPACT_ATOMS: atom_id res chain seq x y z
N MET A 1 -10.50 -31.22 17.88
CA MET A 1 -10.87 -31.55 16.48
C MET A 1 -11.76 -30.45 15.89
N THR A 2 -11.28 -29.24 15.63
CA THR A 2 -12.11 -28.15 15.05
C THR A 2 -11.33 -27.06 14.30
N THR A 3 -10.11 -27.34 13.83
CA THR A 3 -9.30 -26.29 13.15
C THR A 3 -9.04 -26.54 11.66
N SER A 4 -9.60 -27.60 11.06
CA SER A 4 -9.35 -27.97 9.66
C SER A 4 -10.34 -27.38 8.64
N THR A 5 -11.47 -26.83 9.07
CA THR A 5 -12.54 -26.40 8.14
C THR A 5 -12.39 -25.00 7.57
N SER A 6 -11.63 -24.10 8.21
CA SER A 6 -11.56 -22.69 7.75
C SER A 6 -10.57 -22.45 6.60
N THR A 7 -9.47 -23.19 6.54
CA THR A 7 -8.43 -22.97 5.51
C THR A 7 -8.86 -23.47 4.12
N SER A 8 -9.62 -24.56 4.07
CA SER A 8 -10.19 -25.11 2.83
C SER A 8 -11.19 -24.16 2.18
N SER A 9 -12.02 -23.46 2.98
CA SER A 9 -13.05 -22.57 2.47
C SER A 9 -12.50 -21.29 1.83
N VAL A 10 -11.46 -20.67 2.43
CA VAL A 10 -10.86 -19.43 1.91
C VAL A 10 -10.10 -19.67 0.60
N SER A 11 -9.33 -20.76 0.51
CA SER A 11 -8.66 -21.16 -0.74
C SER A 11 -9.69 -21.44 -1.84
N THR A 12 -10.80 -22.08 -1.52
CA THR A 12 -11.91 -22.35 -2.44
C THR A 12 -12.55 -21.04 -2.90
N LEU A 13 -12.81 -20.08 -2.01
CA LEU A 13 -13.36 -18.78 -2.38
C LEU A 13 -12.45 -18.03 -3.37
N ASN A 14 -11.14 -18.05 -3.19
CA ASN A 14 -10.21 -17.38 -4.12
C ASN A 14 -10.16 -18.07 -5.49
N ARG A 15 -10.36 -19.39 -5.58
CA ARG A 15 -10.30 -20.15 -6.84
C ARG A 15 -11.63 -20.30 -7.54
N GLU A 16 -12.73 -20.39 -6.81
CA GLU A 16 -14.01 -20.85 -7.35
C GLU A 16 -15.11 -19.78 -7.28
N CYS A 17 -15.01 -18.80 -6.37
CA CYS A 17 -15.97 -17.70 -6.32
C CYS A 17 -15.69 -16.71 -7.45
N LEU A 18 -16.36 -16.86 -8.59
CA LEU A 18 -16.27 -15.98 -9.75
C LEU A 18 -17.22 -14.78 -9.67
N CYS A 19 -17.89 -14.58 -8.55
CA CYS A 19 -18.86 -13.51 -8.39
C CYS A 19 -18.24 -12.14 -8.47
N THR A 20 -18.90 -11.23 -9.16
CA THR A 20 -18.69 -9.79 -9.03
C THR A 20 -19.25 -9.37 -7.67
N THR A 21 -18.36 -9.02 -6.74
CA THR A 21 -18.75 -8.64 -5.38
C THR A 21 -19.06 -7.15 -5.24
N ILE A 22 -18.47 -6.31 -6.11
CA ILE A 22 -18.77 -4.88 -6.12
C ILE A 22 -20.18 -4.59 -6.63
N ASN A 23 -20.83 -3.64 -5.98
CA ASN A 23 -22.05 -3.01 -6.49
C ASN A 23 -21.72 -1.62 -7.02
N PRO A 24 -21.63 -1.41 -8.35
CA PRO A 24 -21.24 -0.11 -8.93
C PRO A 24 -22.15 1.04 -8.49
N ALA A 25 -23.47 0.82 -8.39
CA ALA A 25 -24.39 1.85 -7.92
C ALA A 25 -24.21 2.15 -6.41
N ALA A 26 -23.79 1.17 -5.60
CA ALA A 26 -23.43 1.41 -4.21
C ALA A 26 -22.14 2.23 -4.11
N LEU A 27 -21.11 1.91 -4.90
CA LEU A 27 -19.86 2.69 -4.93
C LEU A 27 -20.11 4.13 -5.38
N GLU A 28 -20.93 4.33 -6.40
CA GLU A 28 -21.34 5.67 -6.83
C GLU A 28 -22.03 6.45 -5.72
N ARG A 29 -22.99 5.83 -5.01
CA ARG A 29 -23.68 6.47 -3.86
C ARG A 29 -22.72 6.79 -2.71
N GLU A 30 -21.81 5.88 -2.35
CA GLU A 30 -20.82 6.10 -1.29
C GLU A 30 -19.92 7.30 -1.62
N LEU A 31 -19.39 7.36 -2.85
CA LEU A 31 -18.56 8.48 -3.30
C LEU A 31 -19.34 9.78 -3.40
N ALA A 32 -20.58 9.73 -3.90
CA ALA A 32 -21.46 10.90 -3.97
C ALA A 32 -21.84 11.41 -2.58
N ALA A 33 -22.10 10.54 -1.63
CA ALA A 33 -22.38 10.94 -0.24
C ALA A 33 -21.17 11.63 0.41
N ALA A 34 -19.95 11.24 0.04
CA ALA A 34 -18.73 11.86 0.55
C ALA A 34 -18.49 13.28 0.00
N LEU A 35 -18.87 13.55 -1.25
CA LEU A 35 -18.49 14.75 -2.00
C LEU A 35 -19.68 15.68 -2.33
N GLY A 36 -20.90 15.18 -2.27
CA GLY A 36 -22.12 15.90 -2.63
C GLY A 36 -22.51 15.79 -4.12
N ASP A 37 -21.72 15.10 -4.95
CA ASP A 37 -21.97 14.89 -6.37
C ASP A 37 -21.37 13.58 -6.90
N ASN A 38 -21.65 13.24 -8.18
CA ASN A 38 -21.17 12.04 -8.85
C ASN A 38 -19.96 12.29 -9.77
N GLU A 39 -19.34 13.46 -9.73
CA GLU A 39 -18.30 13.83 -10.67
C GLU A 39 -17.06 12.94 -10.52
N LEU A 40 -16.63 12.70 -9.27
CA LEU A 40 -15.48 11.84 -8.99
C LEU A 40 -15.69 10.41 -9.52
N TYR A 41 -16.86 9.81 -9.30
CA TYR A 41 -17.16 8.46 -9.79
C TYR A 41 -17.10 8.41 -11.33
N ARG A 42 -17.70 9.39 -12.02
CA ARG A 42 -17.64 9.49 -13.47
C ARG A 42 -16.20 9.65 -13.98
N SER A 43 -15.42 10.50 -13.33
CA SER A 43 -14.01 10.70 -13.66
C SER A 43 -13.18 9.41 -13.47
N ILE A 44 -13.37 8.67 -12.37
CA ILE A 44 -12.70 7.38 -12.15
C ILE A 44 -13.05 6.40 -13.28
N ARG A 45 -14.32 6.26 -13.60
CA ARG A 45 -14.77 5.35 -14.67
C ARG A 45 -14.16 5.69 -16.03
N ALA A 46 -14.05 6.97 -16.36
CA ALA A 46 -13.54 7.46 -17.63
C ALA A 46 -12.02 7.38 -17.76
N THR A 47 -11.28 7.68 -16.69
CA THR A 47 -9.82 7.90 -16.78
C THR A 47 -9.00 6.85 -16.04
N ARG A 48 -9.61 6.06 -15.14
CA ARG A 48 -8.95 5.05 -14.30
C ARG A 48 -9.74 3.75 -14.23
N PRO A 49 -10.04 3.10 -15.39
CA PRO A 49 -10.94 1.93 -15.46
C PRO A 49 -10.45 0.73 -14.64
N HIS A 50 -9.16 0.68 -14.31
CA HIS A 50 -8.54 -0.38 -13.53
C HIS A 50 -8.15 0.06 -12.12
N LEU A 51 -8.79 1.12 -11.58
CA LEU A 51 -8.55 1.55 -10.20
C LEU A 51 -9.11 0.54 -9.20
N PHE A 52 -10.28 -0.02 -9.51
CA PHE A 52 -10.99 -0.97 -8.65
C PHE A 52 -11.20 -2.30 -9.36
N SER A 53 -10.86 -3.39 -8.68
CA SER A 53 -11.29 -4.73 -9.08
C SER A 53 -12.74 -4.96 -8.66
N ALA A 54 -13.47 -5.65 -9.52
CA ALA A 54 -14.85 -6.04 -9.22
C ALA A 54 -14.96 -7.20 -8.21
N THR A 55 -13.84 -7.74 -7.75
CA THR A 55 -13.77 -8.99 -6.98
C THR A 55 -12.99 -8.77 -5.68
N ALA A 56 -13.47 -9.34 -4.58
CA ALA A 56 -12.76 -9.34 -3.29
C ALA A 56 -11.71 -10.47 -3.22
N VAL A 57 -10.71 -10.27 -2.37
CA VAL A 57 -9.71 -11.28 -1.98
C VAL A 57 -10.06 -11.81 -0.59
N PHE A 58 -9.89 -13.09 -0.38
CA PHE A 58 -10.16 -13.75 0.88
C PHE A 58 -8.86 -14.24 1.52
N VAL A 59 -8.73 -14.02 2.84
CA VAL A 59 -7.58 -14.49 3.64
C VAL A 59 -8.07 -15.23 4.88
N THR A 60 -7.23 -16.09 5.45
CA THR A 60 -7.57 -16.79 6.70
C THR A 60 -7.22 -15.93 7.90
N PRO A 61 -7.91 -16.07 9.05
CA PRO A 61 -7.52 -15.43 10.30
C PRO A 61 -6.06 -15.69 10.65
N GLY A 62 -5.57 -16.92 10.53
CA GLY A 62 -4.17 -17.25 10.80
C GLY A 62 -3.17 -16.57 9.87
N GLN A 63 -3.55 -16.22 8.62
CA GLN A 63 -2.70 -15.38 7.77
C GLN A 63 -2.67 -13.93 8.26
N VAL A 64 -3.81 -13.40 8.72
CA VAL A 64 -3.89 -12.05 9.32
C VAL A 64 -3.04 -11.97 10.59
N ASP A 65 -3.15 -12.96 11.47
CA ASP A 65 -2.38 -13.01 12.71
C ASP A 65 -0.87 -13.09 12.45
N LYS A 66 -0.44 -13.89 11.45
CA LYS A 66 0.96 -13.92 11.04
C LYS A 66 1.45 -12.59 10.48
N MET A 67 0.65 -11.90 9.66
CA MET A 67 1.02 -10.57 9.16
C MET A 67 1.17 -9.57 10.31
N ARG A 68 0.24 -9.58 11.29
CA ARG A 68 0.34 -8.73 12.50
C ARG A 68 1.60 -9.05 13.31
N ALA A 69 1.87 -10.32 13.58
CA ALA A 69 3.05 -10.73 14.33
C ALA A 69 4.35 -10.26 13.66
N VAL A 70 4.43 -10.32 12.33
CA VAL A 70 5.59 -9.80 11.57
C VAL A 70 5.71 -8.28 11.73
N ILE A 71 4.60 -7.55 11.65
CA ILE A 71 4.58 -6.08 11.83
C ILE A 71 5.06 -5.74 13.25
N GLU A 72 4.51 -6.37 14.27
CA GLU A 72 4.89 -6.15 15.68
C GLU A 72 6.38 -6.48 15.94
N ALA A 73 6.88 -7.57 15.34
CA ALA A 73 8.29 -7.92 15.42
C ALA A 73 9.21 -6.89 14.75
N ILE A 74 8.80 -6.35 13.60
CA ILE A 74 9.52 -5.25 12.90
C ILE A 74 9.54 -4.01 13.77
N GLU A 75 8.41 -3.58 14.30
CA GLU A 75 8.31 -2.39 15.16
C GLU A 75 9.19 -2.53 16.41
N THR A 76 9.22 -3.72 17.01
CA THR A 76 10.09 -4.03 18.15
C THR A 76 11.57 -3.79 17.80
N VAL A 77 12.03 -4.23 16.63
CA VAL A 77 13.42 -4.06 16.21
C VAL A 77 13.70 -2.61 15.80
N ILE A 78 12.79 -1.95 15.06
CA ILE A 78 12.93 -0.55 14.62
C ILE A 78 13.02 0.41 15.83
N ALA A 79 12.36 0.08 16.94
CA ALA A 79 12.43 0.88 18.15
C ALA A 79 13.81 0.84 18.82
N THR A 80 14.69 -0.12 18.48
CA THR A 80 16.00 -0.25 19.13
C THR A 80 16.99 0.83 18.65
N PRO A 81 17.84 1.37 19.54
CA PRO A 81 18.90 2.33 19.16
C PRO A 81 19.85 1.76 18.10
N THR A 82 20.18 0.47 18.19
CA THR A 82 21.05 -0.23 17.24
C THR A 82 20.49 -0.17 15.82
N TYR A 83 19.21 -0.48 15.65
CA TYR A 83 18.57 -0.40 14.34
C TYR A 83 18.50 1.03 13.81
N ARG A 84 17.98 1.96 14.63
CA ARG A 84 17.82 3.38 14.24
C ARG A 84 19.15 3.98 13.79
N SER A 85 20.21 3.77 14.57
CA SER A 85 21.56 4.23 14.22
C SER A 85 22.04 3.66 12.88
N ALA A 86 21.89 2.36 12.65
CA ALA A 86 22.29 1.71 11.41
C ALA A 86 21.48 2.17 10.19
N ALA A 87 20.16 2.40 10.35
CA ALA A 87 19.31 2.87 9.28
C ALA A 87 19.61 4.33 8.91
N LEU A 88 19.75 5.21 9.91
CA LEU A 88 20.00 6.63 9.70
C LEU A 88 21.42 6.93 9.19
N ALA A 89 22.41 6.11 9.53
CA ALA A 89 23.79 6.29 9.05
C ALA A 89 23.96 6.25 7.53
N ARG A 90 23.02 5.62 6.81
CA ARG A 90 23.03 5.53 5.33
C ARG A 90 21.93 6.34 4.66
N ALA A 91 21.17 7.08 5.44
CA ALA A 91 20.05 7.87 4.96
C ALA A 91 20.49 9.26 4.47
N SER A 92 19.58 9.97 3.79
CA SER A 92 19.80 11.37 3.41
C SER A 92 19.89 12.29 4.64
N SER A 93 20.44 13.47 4.47
CA SER A 93 20.50 14.48 5.54
C SER A 93 19.10 14.86 6.07
N ALA A 94 18.09 14.82 5.23
CA ALA A 94 16.71 15.10 5.64
C ALA A 94 16.16 14.09 6.66
N ALA A 95 16.65 12.85 6.63
CA ALA A 95 16.23 11.83 7.59
C ALA A 95 16.81 12.03 9.01
N ALA A 96 17.81 12.89 9.19
CA ALA A 96 18.37 13.19 10.51
C ALA A 96 17.42 14.02 11.38
N HIS A 97 16.52 14.79 10.76
CA HIS A 97 15.47 15.51 11.49
C HIS A 97 14.36 14.55 11.91
N ASP A 98 14.10 14.43 13.21
CA ASP A 98 13.04 13.59 13.77
C ASP A 98 11.88 14.49 14.25
N PRO A 99 10.72 14.46 13.58
CA PRO A 99 9.56 15.26 13.98
C PRO A 99 8.82 14.68 15.19
N HIS A 100 9.31 13.60 15.79
CA HIS A 100 8.70 12.85 16.89
C HIS A 100 7.30 12.25 16.56
N SER A 101 6.98 12.11 15.30
CA SER A 101 5.74 11.48 14.83
C SER A 101 6.01 10.21 14.01
N PRO A 102 5.14 9.18 14.07
CA PRO A 102 5.37 7.91 13.38
C PRO A 102 5.40 7.98 11.85
N GLY A 103 4.62 8.91 11.28
CA GLY A 103 4.30 8.95 9.85
C GLY A 103 3.02 8.22 9.51
N VAL A 104 2.12 8.88 8.76
CA VAL A 104 0.83 8.31 8.37
C VAL A 104 0.98 7.22 7.31
N PHE A 105 0.08 6.25 7.31
CA PHE A 105 -0.11 5.25 6.27
C PHE A 105 1.15 4.49 5.85
N LEU A 106 1.82 3.84 6.80
CA LEU A 106 2.79 2.81 6.45
C LEU A 106 2.07 1.64 5.76
N GLY A 107 2.59 1.20 4.62
CA GLY A 107 2.05 0.07 3.86
C GLY A 107 3.01 -1.11 3.92
N TYR A 108 2.61 -2.18 4.61
CA TYR A 108 3.34 -3.44 4.65
C TYR A 108 2.76 -4.38 3.59
N ASP A 109 3.54 -4.68 2.56
CA ASP A 109 3.09 -5.49 1.42
C ASP A 109 3.53 -6.95 1.58
N PHE A 110 2.55 -7.86 1.59
CA PHE A 110 2.76 -9.29 1.75
C PHE A 110 2.36 -10.08 0.51
N HIS A 111 3.18 -11.05 0.13
CA HIS A 111 2.75 -12.16 -0.72
C HIS A 111 2.27 -13.32 0.15
N LEU A 112 1.16 -13.93 -0.25
CA LEU A 112 0.56 -15.07 0.43
C LEU A 112 0.82 -16.35 -0.37
N GLY A 113 2.01 -16.91 -0.20
CA GLY A 113 2.41 -18.18 -0.81
C GLY A 113 1.97 -19.42 -0.01
N GLU A 114 2.40 -20.60 -0.45
CA GLU A 114 2.09 -21.89 0.20
C GLU A 114 2.55 -21.96 1.66
N HIS A 115 3.62 -21.26 2.02
CA HIS A 115 4.19 -21.23 3.37
C HIS A 115 3.62 -20.09 4.24
N GLY A 116 2.57 -19.43 3.78
CA GLY A 116 1.93 -18.30 4.46
C GLY A 116 2.41 -16.93 3.98
N PRO A 117 2.02 -15.86 4.67
CA PRO A 117 2.40 -14.50 4.31
C PRO A 117 3.89 -14.25 4.52
N ARG A 118 4.52 -13.63 3.52
CA ARG A 118 5.90 -13.14 3.58
C ARG A 118 5.93 -11.68 3.16
N LEU A 119 6.48 -10.82 4.02
CA LEU A 119 6.69 -9.42 3.72
C LEU A 119 7.70 -9.26 2.57
N ILE A 120 7.36 -8.43 1.60
CA ILE A 120 8.20 -8.15 0.43
C ILE A 120 8.68 -6.71 0.34
N GLU A 121 7.98 -5.76 0.96
CA GLU A 121 8.40 -4.36 1.08
C GLU A 121 7.55 -3.60 2.12
N ILE A 122 8.10 -2.48 2.60
CA ILE A 122 7.38 -1.49 3.39
C ILE A 122 7.41 -0.17 2.62
N ASN A 123 6.28 0.52 2.60
CA ASN A 123 6.11 1.80 1.92
C ASN A 123 5.66 2.86 2.93
N THR A 124 6.26 4.05 2.90
CA THR A 124 5.83 5.18 3.75
C THR A 124 4.73 6.02 3.12
N ASN A 125 4.60 5.99 1.80
CA ASN A 125 3.57 6.76 1.09
C ASN A 125 2.52 5.82 0.49
N ALA A 126 1.96 4.94 1.33
CA ALA A 126 1.00 3.95 0.90
C ALA A 126 -0.33 4.61 0.54
N GLY A 127 -0.66 4.64 -0.75
CA GLY A 127 -1.93 5.16 -1.25
C GLY A 127 -3.00 4.08 -1.39
N GLY A 128 -4.25 4.54 -1.45
CA GLY A 128 -5.43 3.71 -1.66
C GLY A 128 -6.20 3.37 -0.39
N ALA A 129 -5.78 3.84 0.80
CA ALA A 129 -6.45 3.50 2.06
C ALA A 129 -7.92 3.93 2.06
N LEU A 130 -8.19 5.21 1.79
CA LEU A 130 -9.55 5.74 1.80
C LEU A 130 -10.38 5.23 0.61
N LEU A 131 -9.77 5.03 -0.56
CA LEU A 131 -10.42 4.39 -1.71
C LEU A 131 -10.89 2.98 -1.38
N ASN A 132 -10.08 2.19 -0.65
CA ASN A 132 -10.45 0.83 -0.24
C ASN A 132 -11.55 0.82 0.82
N VAL A 133 -11.69 1.84 1.66
CA VAL A 133 -12.85 1.98 2.58
C VAL A 133 -14.15 2.07 1.78
N TYR A 134 -14.23 2.97 0.80
CA TYR A 134 -15.41 3.12 -0.03
C TYR A 134 -15.69 1.88 -0.88
N LEU A 135 -14.63 1.28 -1.43
CA LEU A 135 -14.73 0.03 -2.18
C LEU A 135 -15.28 -1.11 -1.32
N ALA A 136 -14.82 -1.23 -0.06
CA ALA A 136 -15.28 -2.27 0.85
C ALA A 136 -16.75 -2.05 1.29
N ARG A 137 -17.16 -0.80 1.52
CA ARG A 137 -18.57 -0.46 1.82
C ARG A 137 -19.52 -0.77 0.64
N ALA A 138 -19.02 -0.67 -0.58
CA ALA A 138 -19.79 -0.94 -1.80
C ALA A 138 -19.90 -2.44 -2.15
N GLN A 139 -19.33 -3.33 -1.33
CA GLN A 139 -19.41 -4.77 -1.58
C GLN A 139 -20.82 -5.31 -1.26
N LYS A 140 -21.22 -6.35 -1.97
CA LYS A 140 -22.39 -7.16 -1.67
C LYS A 140 -21.94 -8.59 -1.36
N ALA A 141 -22.56 -9.21 -0.38
CA ALA A 141 -22.41 -10.63 -0.16
C ALA A 141 -23.01 -11.38 -1.36
N CYS A 142 -22.18 -12.08 -2.12
CA CYS A 142 -22.63 -12.86 -3.28
C CYS A 142 -23.00 -14.30 -2.91
N CYS A 143 -22.59 -14.77 -1.73
CA CYS A 143 -22.81 -16.10 -1.20
C CYS A 143 -22.93 -16.05 0.32
N GLN A 144 -23.38 -17.14 0.92
CA GLN A 144 -23.58 -17.23 2.38
C GLN A 144 -22.23 -17.13 3.13
N GLU A 145 -21.16 -17.60 2.52
CA GLU A 145 -19.79 -17.60 3.08
C GLU A 145 -19.25 -16.18 3.29
N MET A 146 -19.74 -15.19 2.55
CA MET A 146 -19.34 -13.79 2.75
C MET A 146 -20.04 -13.09 3.92
N HIS A 147 -21.11 -13.67 4.45
CA HIS A 147 -21.78 -13.07 5.60
C HIS A 147 -20.90 -13.15 6.85
N GLY A 148 -20.75 -12.02 7.54
CA GLY A 148 -19.95 -11.94 8.76
C GLY A 148 -18.44 -11.79 8.55
N LEU A 149 -17.95 -11.66 7.30
CA LEU A 149 -16.55 -11.34 7.04
C LEU A 149 -16.26 -9.87 7.37
N THR A 150 -15.00 -9.59 7.74
CA THR A 150 -14.48 -8.25 8.03
C THR A 150 -13.27 -7.94 7.17
N THR A 151 -12.89 -6.65 7.08
CA THR A 151 -11.73 -6.14 6.32
C THR A 151 -10.60 -5.65 7.23
N GLY A 152 -10.78 -5.65 8.53
CA GLY A 152 -9.78 -5.15 9.48
C GLY A 152 -10.30 -5.17 10.91
N PRO A 153 -9.43 -4.84 11.88
CA PRO A 153 -9.82 -4.75 13.28
C PRO A 153 -10.74 -3.56 13.56
N VAL A 154 -10.70 -2.54 12.70
CA VAL A 154 -11.57 -1.37 12.77
C VAL A 154 -12.78 -1.58 11.88
N ALA A 155 -13.97 -1.35 12.40
CA ALA A 155 -15.20 -1.43 11.60
C ALA A 155 -15.16 -0.41 10.46
N LEU A 156 -15.62 -0.79 9.26
CA LEU A 156 -15.62 0.09 8.07
C LEU A 156 -16.27 1.46 8.31
N ALA A 157 -17.29 1.51 9.17
CA ALA A 157 -17.96 2.76 9.51
C ALA A 157 -17.08 3.72 10.33
N ALA A 158 -16.13 3.19 11.10
CA ALA A 158 -15.25 3.99 11.97
C ALA A 158 -13.91 4.36 11.31
N LEU A 159 -13.56 3.80 10.13
CA LEU A 159 -12.25 4.00 9.53
C LEU A 159 -11.96 5.44 9.12
N GLU A 160 -12.97 6.21 8.70
CA GLU A 160 -12.79 7.63 8.38
C GLU A 160 -12.39 8.43 9.63
N GLU A 161 -13.05 8.17 10.76
CA GLU A 161 -12.71 8.74 12.07
C GLU A 161 -11.30 8.36 12.50
N GLU A 162 -10.94 7.08 12.35
CA GLU A 162 -9.60 6.59 12.66
C GLU A 162 -8.51 7.28 11.82
N PHE A 163 -8.78 7.51 10.53
CA PHE A 163 -7.82 8.22 9.68
C PHE A 163 -7.67 9.68 10.08
N VAL A 164 -8.76 10.38 10.42
CA VAL A 164 -8.65 11.74 10.94
C VAL A 164 -7.95 11.78 12.29
N ALA A 165 -8.26 10.83 13.18
CA ALA A 165 -7.59 10.70 14.48
C ALA A 165 -6.09 10.45 14.33
N MET A 166 -5.66 9.67 13.32
CA MET A 166 -4.26 9.46 12.98
C MET A 166 -3.54 10.78 12.65
N PHE A 167 -4.09 11.62 11.76
CA PHE A 167 -3.49 12.92 11.44
C PHE A 167 -3.45 13.87 12.64
N ARG A 168 -4.49 13.85 13.47
CA ARG A 168 -4.49 14.60 14.74
C ARG A 168 -3.45 14.08 15.73
N SER A 169 -3.18 12.77 15.73
CA SER A 169 -2.14 12.17 16.58
C SER A 169 -0.75 12.54 16.11
N GLU A 170 -0.50 12.56 14.79
CA GLU A 170 0.75 13.09 14.20
C GLU A 170 0.99 14.53 14.64
N TRP A 171 -0.03 15.37 14.49
CA TRP A 171 0.04 16.78 14.90
C TRP A 171 0.33 16.93 16.40
N ARG A 172 -0.41 16.19 17.23
CA ARG A 172 -0.22 16.25 18.70
C ARG A 172 1.17 15.79 19.11
N ALA A 173 1.71 14.77 18.48
CA ALA A 173 3.05 14.28 18.76
C ALA A 173 4.12 15.35 18.49
N ALA A 174 3.98 16.11 17.40
CA ALA A 174 4.94 17.13 16.99
C ALA A 174 4.68 18.52 17.62
N ARG A 175 3.43 18.88 17.94
CA ARG A 175 3.02 20.25 18.31
C ARG A 175 2.22 20.33 19.60
N GLY A 176 2.02 19.22 20.31
CA GLY A 176 1.24 19.19 21.54
C GLY A 176 -0.24 19.51 21.31
N GLU A 177 -0.84 20.29 22.19
CA GLU A 177 -2.28 20.61 22.17
C GLU A 177 -2.64 21.81 21.26
N LEU A 178 -1.72 22.25 20.40
CA LEU A 178 -2.05 23.30 19.42
C LEU A 178 -3.13 22.80 18.44
N PRO A 179 -4.07 23.67 18.01
CA PRO A 179 -5.10 23.25 17.06
C PRO A 179 -4.50 22.97 15.68
N LEU A 180 -4.90 21.87 15.07
CA LEU A 180 -4.62 21.58 13.65
C LEU A 180 -5.70 22.25 12.81
N ALA A 181 -5.39 23.40 12.21
CA ALA A 181 -6.37 24.20 11.49
C ALA A 181 -6.36 23.94 9.98
N ARG A 182 -5.16 23.74 9.37
CA ARG A 182 -5.04 23.60 7.92
C ARG A 182 -4.06 22.50 7.51
N ILE A 183 -4.52 21.64 6.57
CA ILE A 183 -3.73 20.59 5.93
C ILE A 183 -3.56 20.92 4.44
N ALA A 184 -2.33 20.84 3.91
CA ALA A 184 -2.09 20.77 2.48
C ALA A 184 -1.81 19.33 2.06
N ILE A 185 -2.56 18.78 1.09
CA ILE A 185 -2.28 17.49 0.44
C ILE A 185 -1.41 17.80 -0.77
N VAL A 186 -0.15 17.39 -0.74
CA VAL A 186 0.86 17.88 -1.69
C VAL A 186 1.41 16.76 -2.55
N ASP A 187 1.36 16.94 -3.87
CA ASP A 187 1.98 16.10 -4.88
C ASP A 187 2.34 16.93 -6.12
N ASP A 188 3.22 16.42 -6.98
CA ASP A 188 3.55 17.04 -8.26
C ASP A 188 2.36 16.97 -9.21
N ALA A 189 1.95 18.11 -9.76
CA ALA A 189 0.79 18.21 -10.65
C ALA A 189 -0.38 17.32 -10.18
N PRO A 190 -0.91 17.54 -8.98
CA PRO A 190 -1.73 16.56 -8.25
C PRO A 190 -2.95 16.05 -9.03
N ALA A 191 -3.57 16.89 -9.86
CA ALA A 191 -4.72 16.48 -10.69
C ALA A 191 -4.35 15.40 -11.74
N THR A 192 -3.08 15.28 -12.10
CA THR A 192 -2.59 14.29 -13.07
C THR A 192 -2.21 12.96 -12.40
N GLN A 193 -2.11 12.92 -11.09
CA GLN A 193 -1.72 11.72 -10.34
C GLN A 193 -2.79 10.63 -10.45
N TYR A 194 -2.34 9.37 -10.55
CA TYR A 194 -3.27 8.24 -10.67
C TYR A 194 -4.22 8.14 -9.45
N LEU A 195 -3.71 8.46 -8.25
CA LEU A 195 -4.46 8.45 -7.00
C LEU A 195 -5.10 9.80 -6.64
N TYR A 196 -5.17 10.75 -7.55
CA TYR A 196 -5.88 12.02 -7.33
C TYR A 196 -7.29 11.88 -6.75
N PRO A 197 -8.10 10.85 -7.12
CA PRO A 197 -9.38 10.61 -6.47
C PRO A 197 -9.29 10.46 -4.95
N GLU A 198 -8.22 9.89 -4.42
CA GLU A 198 -8.00 9.77 -2.98
C GLU A 198 -7.73 11.14 -2.33
N PHE A 199 -7.00 12.03 -3.03
CA PHE A 199 -6.73 13.37 -2.52
C PHE A 199 -8.02 14.18 -2.35
N VAL A 200 -8.92 14.10 -3.32
CA VAL A 200 -10.25 14.75 -3.27
C VAL A 200 -11.07 14.19 -2.10
N LEU A 201 -11.06 12.88 -1.88
CA LEU A 201 -11.76 12.25 -0.76
C LEU A 201 -11.17 12.66 0.61
N PHE A 202 -9.84 12.72 0.75
CA PHE A 202 -9.21 13.20 1.98
C PHE A 202 -9.48 14.69 2.23
N GLN A 203 -9.46 15.52 1.18
CA GLN A 203 -9.82 16.94 1.30
C GLN A 203 -11.23 17.08 1.85
N ALA A 204 -12.21 16.37 1.29
CA ALA A 204 -13.58 16.39 1.77
C ALA A 204 -13.70 15.83 3.20
N LEU A 205 -12.97 14.74 3.52
CA LEU A 205 -12.96 14.13 4.85
C LEU A 205 -12.46 15.12 5.90
N PHE A 206 -11.31 15.76 5.69
CA PHE A 206 -10.76 16.73 6.62
C PHE A 206 -11.69 17.91 6.84
N ARG A 207 -12.31 18.45 5.76
CA ARG A 207 -13.27 19.57 5.84
C ARG A 207 -14.51 19.20 6.65
N ARG A 208 -15.05 17.98 6.49
CA ARG A 208 -16.17 17.49 7.32
C ARG A 208 -15.82 17.44 8.82
N HIS A 209 -14.53 17.26 9.14
CA HIS A 209 -14.03 17.24 10.52
C HIS A 209 -13.51 18.59 11.02
N GLY A 210 -13.82 19.70 10.31
CA GLY A 210 -13.48 21.06 10.72
C GLY A 210 -12.03 21.45 10.49
N ILE A 211 -11.27 20.69 9.67
CA ILE A 211 -9.91 21.01 9.27
C ILE A 211 -9.94 21.55 7.85
N ASP A 212 -9.47 22.79 7.62
CA ASP A 212 -9.32 23.32 6.26
C ASP A 212 -8.30 22.46 5.50
N ALA A 213 -8.66 21.98 4.31
CA ALA A 213 -7.79 21.12 3.54
C ALA A 213 -7.71 21.59 2.09
N GLN A 214 -6.48 21.69 1.58
CA GLN A 214 -6.19 22.11 0.22
C GLN A 214 -5.35 21.05 -0.48
N ILE A 215 -5.55 20.88 -1.80
CA ILE A 215 -4.66 20.06 -2.65
C ILE A 215 -3.76 21.06 -3.37
N ALA A 216 -2.46 20.86 -3.31
CA ALA A 216 -1.46 21.79 -3.82
C ALA A 216 -0.32 21.11 -4.55
N ASP A 217 0.21 21.77 -5.57
CA ASP A 217 1.53 21.50 -6.14
C ASP A 217 2.60 22.16 -5.25
N PRO A 218 3.80 21.57 -5.07
CA PRO A 218 4.90 22.25 -4.35
C PRO A 218 5.19 23.67 -4.83
N ALA A 219 5.00 23.95 -6.12
CA ALA A 219 5.20 25.28 -6.71
C ALA A 219 4.17 26.33 -6.25
N GLU A 220 3.03 25.91 -5.68
CA GLU A 220 2.01 26.78 -5.13
C GLU A 220 2.26 27.13 -3.65
N LEU A 221 3.29 26.53 -3.05
CA LEU A 221 3.68 26.78 -1.67
C LEU A 221 4.76 27.86 -1.59
N GLU A 222 4.70 28.71 -0.58
CA GLU A 222 5.73 29.71 -0.31
C GLU A 222 6.06 29.80 1.18
N ILE A 223 7.30 30.26 1.47
CA ILE A 223 7.69 30.58 2.84
C ILE A 223 7.72 32.10 2.97
N ARG A 224 6.89 32.63 3.88
CA ARG A 224 6.82 34.08 4.17
C ARG A 224 6.73 34.27 5.68
N ASN A 225 7.59 35.13 6.22
CA ASN A 225 7.66 35.44 7.65
C ASN A 225 7.81 34.19 8.56
N GLY A 226 8.65 33.22 8.13
CA GLY A 226 8.88 32.00 8.90
C GLY A 226 7.69 31.05 8.96
N ARG A 227 6.77 31.09 7.99
CA ARG A 227 5.61 30.20 7.88
C ARG A 227 5.49 29.65 6.48
N LEU A 228 5.08 28.38 6.38
CA LEU A 228 4.68 27.77 5.12
C LEU A 228 3.25 28.22 4.79
N LEU A 229 3.03 28.70 3.58
CA LEU A 229 1.76 29.23 3.11
C LEU A 229 1.32 28.53 1.83
N HIS A 230 0.00 28.37 1.68
CA HIS A 230 -0.67 28.08 0.42
C HIS A 230 -1.75 29.13 0.20
N ALA A 231 -1.68 29.85 -0.92
CA ALA A 231 -2.40 31.11 -1.11
C ALA A 231 -2.12 32.06 0.09
N ASP A 232 -3.13 32.59 0.76
CA ASP A 232 -2.95 33.50 1.92
C ASP A 232 -3.06 32.78 3.28
N GLY A 233 -3.09 31.44 3.30
CA GLY A 233 -3.28 30.68 4.53
C GLY A 233 -2.06 29.90 4.97
N THR A 234 -1.76 29.96 6.29
CA THR A 234 -0.69 29.15 6.89
C THR A 234 -1.06 27.67 6.81
N VAL A 235 -0.11 26.84 6.38
CA VAL A 235 -0.19 25.37 6.37
C VAL A 235 0.42 24.85 7.67
N ASP A 236 -0.37 24.14 8.47
CA ASP A 236 0.08 23.52 9.71
C ASP A 236 0.72 22.17 9.42
N LEU A 237 0.05 21.37 8.58
CA LEU A 237 0.47 20.02 8.25
C LEU A 237 0.44 19.80 6.72
N VAL A 238 1.51 19.22 6.20
CA VAL A 238 1.60 18.73 4.82
C VAL A 238 1.35 17.22 4.82
N TYR A 239 0.25 16.78 4.21
CA TYR A 239 0.07 15.39 3.84
C TYR A 239 0.86 15.15 2.54
N ASN A 240 2.07 14.63 2.72
CA ASN A 240 3.06 14.45 1.66
C ASN A 240 2.73 13.24 0.79
N ARG A 241 2.47 13.48 -0.51
CA ARG A 241 2.20 12.43 -1.48
C ARG A 241 3.32 12.26 -2.50
N LEU A 242 4.36 13.09 -2.42
CA LEU A 242 5.52 13.04 -3.30
C LEU A 242 6.24 11.70 -3.23
N THR A 243 6.90 11.37 -4.33
CA THR A 243 7.80 10.22 -4.42
C THR A 243 9.28 10.59 -4.25
N ASP A 244 9.59 11.86 -4.06
CA ASP A 244 10.88 12.37 -3.57
C ASP A 244 10.92 12.25 -2.05
N PHE A 245 11.23 11.07 -1.56
CA PHE A 245 11.21 10.75 -0.14
C PHE A 245 12.26 11.48 0.69
N ALA A 246 13.28 12.04 0.05
CA ALA A 246 14.35 12.79 0.70
C ALA A 246 14.21 14.31 0.57
N LEU A 247 13.21 14.78 -0.18
CA LEU A 247 12.98 16.19 -0.53
C LEU A 247 14.22 16.82 -1.19
N GLU A 248 14.89 16.08 -2.09
CA GLU A 248 16.14 16.49 -2.74
C GLU A 248 15.94 17.13 -4.11
N GLU A 249 14.78 16.92 -4.74
CA GLU A 249 14.47 17.51 -6.02
C GLU A 249 14.36 19.04 -5.92
N PRO A 250 14.95 19.80 -6.85
CA PRO A 250 14.89 21.27 -6.82
C PRO A 250 13.46 21.84 -6.78
N ALA A 251 12.50 21.15 -7.38
CA ALA A 251 11.08 21.55 -7.35
C ALA A 251 10.49 21.51 -5.93
N HIS A 252 11.06 20.72 -5.02
CA HIS A 252 10.59 20.54 -3.66
C HIS A 252 11.38 21.36 -2.63
N ALA A 253 12.22 22.33 -3.06
CA ALA A 253 13.06 23.13 -2.18
C ALA A 253 12.27 23.86 -1.09
N VAL A 254 11.04 24.30 -1.37
CA VAL A 254 10.16 24.94 -0.38
C VAL A 254 9.79 23.99 0.75
N LEU A 255 9.47 22.74 0.43
CA LEU A 255 9.16 21.70 1.41
C LEU A 255 10.41 21.27 2.19
N ARG A 256 11.55 21.17 1.50
CA ARG A 256 12.83 20.88 2.15
C ARG A 256 13.17 21.95 3.20
N THR A 257 13.01 23.24 2.86
CA THR A 257 13.23 24.33 3.80
C THR A 257 12.21 24.25 4.96
N ALA A 258 10.92 24.06 4.66
CA ALA A 258 9.91 23.91 5.68
C ALA A 258 10.18 22.72 6.63
N TRP A 259 10.76 21.64 6.12
CA TRP A 259 11.16 20.46 6.89
C TRP A 259 12.30 20.77 7.86
N PHE A 260 13.39 21.38 7.37
CA PHE A 260 14.57 21.66 8.22
C PHE A 260 14.32 22.78 9.23
N ASP A 261 13.52 23.77 8.86
CA ASP A 261 13.19 24.92 9.72
C ASP A 261 11.95 24.68 10.58
N ASP A 262 11.37 23.47 10.52
CA ASP A 262 10.18 23.03 11.30
C ASP A 262 8.96 23.95 11.15
N LEU A 263 8.74 24.49 9.92
CA LEU A 263 7.69 25.47 9.64
C LEU A 263 6.30 24.85 9.48
N ALA A 264 6.23 23.57 9.16
CA ALA A 264 5.02 22.76 9.08
C ALA A 264 5.36 21.30 9.40
N LEU A 265 4.42 20.54 9.96
CA LEU A 265 4.59 19.10 10.08
C LEU A 265 4.42 18.45 8.71
N ILE A 266 5.44 17.76 8.22
CA ILE A 266 5.37 16.98 6.98
C ILE A 266 5.16 15.50 7.35
N THR A 267 4.11 14.86 6.85
CA THR A 267 3.84 13.44 7.11
C THR A 267 3.20 12.77 5.87
N PRO A 268 3.64 11.56 5.43
CA PRO A 268 4.86 10.89 5.88
C PRO A 268 6.13 11.70 5.56
N HIS A 269 7.21 11.39 6.21
CA HIS A 269 8.41 12.24 6.23
C HIS A 269 9.71 11.45 5.97
N PRO A 270 10.83 12.13 5.62
CA PRO A 270 12.11 11.48 5.31
C PRO A 270 12.65 10.57 6.42
N HIS A 271 12.45 10.94 7.68
CA HIS A 271 12.89 10.12 8.82
C HIS A 271 12.19 8.76 8.86
N ALA A 272 10.85 8.74 8.72
CA ALA A 272 10.10 7.48 8.64
C ALA A 272 10.50 6.67 7.40
N HIS A 273 10.73 7.33 6.25
CA HIS A 273 11.19 6.63 5.05
C HIS A 273 12.52 5.90 5.28
N ALA A 274 13.48 6.54 5.92
CA ALA A 274 14.77 5.95 6.25
C ALA A 274 14.66 4.74 7.19
N LEU A 275 13.75 4.80 8.17
CA LEU A 275 13.57 3.72 9.14
C LEU A 275 12.78 2.53 8.56
N TYR A 276 11.84 2.76 7.64
CA TYR A 276 10.90 1.73 7.19
C TYR A 276 11.08 1.33 5.72
N ALA A 277 11.11 2.27 4.79
CA ALA A 277 10.87 1.99 3.37
C ALA A 277 12.13 1.75 2.53
N ASP A 278 13.30 2.12 3.02
CA ASP A 278 14.55 1.75 2.35
C ASP A 278 14.66 0.21 2.30
N LYS A 279 14.73 -0.35 1.10
CA LYS A 279 14.75 -1.82 0.92
C LYS A 279 15.97 -2.48 1.55
N ARG A 280 17.05 -1.73 1.79
CA ARG A 280 18.24 -2.19 2.52
C ARG A 280 17.92 -2.52 3.98
N ASN A 281 16.85 -1.97 4.54
CA ASN A 281 16.37 -2.28 5.89
C ASN A 281 15.95 -3.74 6.05
N LEU A 282 15.50 -4.39 4.96
CA LEU A 282 15.14 -5.81 5.00
C LEU A 282 16.36 -6.74 5.14
N ILE A 283 17.58 -6.24 4.87
CA ILE A 283 18.81 -7.03 5.01
C ILE A 283 19.04 -7.37 6.49
N PRO A 284 19.23 -6.41 7.41
CA PRO A 284 19.42 -6.71 8.82
C PRO A 284 18.19 -7.39 9.46
N LEU A 285 16.96 -7.09 9.01
CA LEU A 285 15.74 -7.75 9.49
C LEU A 285 15.64 -9.24 9.07
N THR A 286 16.52 -9.72 8.18
CA THR A 286 16.61 -11.12 7.77
C THR A 286 17.97 -11.76 8.07
N ASP A 287 18.76 -11.11 8.94
CA ASP A 287 20.06 -11.59 9.40
C ASP A 287 20.00 -11.96 10.90
N PRO A 288 20.02 -13.25 11.26
CA PRO A 288 19.87 -13.67 12.66
C PRO A 288 21.04 -13.23 13.55
N GLU A 289 22.27 -13.15 13.02
CA GLU A 289 23.42 -12.71 13.78
C GLU A 289 23.29 -11.21 14.11
N TRP A 290 22.93 -10.42 13.12
CA TRP A 290 22.71 -8.99 13.33
C TRP A 290 21.54 -8.72 14.27
N LEU A 291 20.40 -9.40 14.10
CA LEU A 291 19.23 -9.27 14.98
C LEU A 291 19.57 -9.55 16.45
N SER A 292 20.43 -10.53 16.71
CA SER A 292 20.88 -10.83 18.06
C SER A 292 21.60 -9.65 18.72
N THR A 293 22.24 -8.76 17.96
CA THR A 293 22.92 -7.55 18.48
C THR A 293 21.94 -6.47 18.91
N THR A 294 20.69 -6.54 18.49
CA THR A 294 19.66 -5.55 18.89
C THR A 294 19.05 -5.83 20.26
N GLY A 295 19.33 -6.99 20.84
CA GLY A 295 18.67 -7.46 22.07
C GLY A 295 17.27 -8.02 21.82
N ALA A 296 16.87 -8.26 20.57
CA ALA A 296 15.59 -8.86 20.24
C ALA A 296 15.49 -10.29 20.80
N GLU A 297 14.33 -10.63 21.34
CA GLU A 297 14.06 -11.97 21.85
C GLU A 297 14.06 -13.02 20.74
N PRO A 298 14.42 -14.29 21.03
CA PRO A 298 14.47 -15.36 20.01
C PRO A 298 13.16 -15.52 19.22
N VAL A 299 12.01 -15.34 19.84
CA VAL A 299 10.70 -15.42 19.20
C VAL A 299 10.51 -14.30 18.16
N VAL A 300 10.99 -13.09 18.45
CA VAL A 300 10.97 -11.95 17.52
C VAL A 300 11.85 -12.25 16.30
N ILE A 301 13.08 -12.75 16.55
CA ILE A 301 14.02 -13.14 15.48
C ILE A 301 13.41 -14.22 14.60
N GLU A 302 12.86 -15.28 15.19
CA GLU A 302 12.22 -16.36 14.44
C GLU A 302 11.04 -15.85 13.58
N THR A 303 10.20 -14.98 14.15
CA THR A 303 9.06 -14.36 13.45
C THR A 303 9.53 -13.57 12.23
N LEU A 304 10.59 -12.78 12.36
CA LEU A 304 11.16 -12.01 11.24
C LEU A 304 11.74 -12.93 10.16
N LEU A 305 12.53 -13.93 10.54
CA LEU A 305 13.15 -14.86 9.58
C LEU A 305 12.13 -15.69 8.81
N GLN A 306 11.01 -16.05 9.43
CA GLN A 306 9.91 -16.76 8.78
C GLN A 306 9.00 -15.81 7.99
N GLY A 307 8.81 -14.56 8.46
CA GLY A 307 7.83 -13.62 7.97
C GLY A 307 8.32 -12.66 6.90
N ILE A 308 9.64 -12.50 6.71
CA ILE A 308 10.22 -11.58 5.73
C ILE A 308 10.93 -12.38 4.63
N ALA A 309 10.79 -11.95 3.38
CA ALA A 309 11.55 -12.50 2.26
C ALA A 309 13.04 -12.14 2.44
N ARG A 310 13.90 -13.16 2.53
CA ARG A 310 15.33 -12.95 2.76
C ARG A 310 15.91 -12.00 1.72
N THR A 311 16.62 -10.98 2.19
CA THR A 311 17.15 -9.91 1.36
C THR A 311 18.65 -9.77 1.56
N ARG A 312 19.39 -9.55 0.48
CA ARG A 312 20.84 -9.37 0.46
C ARG A 312 21.21 -8.17 -0.38
N LEU A 313 22.30 -7.49 -0.05
CA LEU A 313 22.86 -6.46 -0.91
C LEU A 313 23.47 -7.09 -2.18
N VAL A 314 23.30 -6.42 -3.31
CA VAL A 314 23.97 -6.81 -4.55
C VAL A 314 25.34 -6.17 -4.58
N GLU A 315 26.38 -6.98 -4.47
CA GLU A 315 27.78 -6.56 -4.49
C GLU A 315 28.57 -7.35 -5.51
N ARG A 316 29.56 -6.73 -6.14
CA ARG A 316 30.42 -7.40 -7.12
C ARG A 316 31.14 -8.63 -6.54
N ALA A 317 31.49 -8.60 -5.26
CA ALA A 317 32.10 -9.73 -4.56
C ALA A 317 31.21 -10.99 -4.56
N HIS A 318 29.90 -10.83 -4.60
CA HIS A 318 28.92 -11.92 -4.57
C HIS A 318 28.23 -12.17 -5.93
N ALA A 319 28.71 -11.52 -6.99
CA ALA A 319 28.06 -11.50 -8.31
C ALA A 319 27.82 -12.90 -8.90
N GLU A 320 28.80 -13.80 -8.81
CA GLU A 320 28.68 -15.17 -9.36
C GLU A 320 27.65 -16.00 -8.59
N THR A 321 27.65 -15.91 -7.26
CA THR A 321 26.68 -16.62 -6.41
C THR A 321 25.28 -16.13 -6.68
N LEU A 322 25.06 -14.80 -6.71
CA LEU A 322 23.75 -14.20 -6.98
C LEU A 322 23.26 -14.54 -8.40
N TRP A 323 24.18 -14.56 -9.37
CA TRP A 323 23.85 -14.98 -10.74
C TRP A 323 23.44 -16.45 -10.82
N ALA A 324 24.13 -17.34 -10.12
CA ALA A 324 23.79 -18.75 -10.06
C ALA A 324 22.41 -18.97 -9.43
N GLU A 325 22.10 -18.25 -8.36
CA GLU A 325 20.84 -18.31 -7.61
C GLU A 325 19.70 -17.50 -8.22
N ARG A 326 19.96 -16.65 -9.24
CA ARG A 326 19.05 -15.60 -9.74
C ARG A 326 17.61 -16.06 -9.99
N LYS A 327 17.40 -17.31 -10.44
CA LYS A 327 16.06 -17.83 -10.73
C LYS A 327 15.11 -17.84 -9.51
N ARG A 328 15.70 -17.81 -8.31
CA ARG A 328 14.98 -17.76 -7.04
C ARG A 328 15.00 -16.36 -6.40
N LEU A 329 15.47 -15.36 -7.14
CA LEU A 329 15.64 -14.00 -6.64
C LEU A 329 14.85 -12.99 -7.46
N PHE A 330 14.51 -11.90 -6.78
CA PHE A 330 13.93 -10.69 -7.34
C PHE A 330 14.89 -9.53 -7.03
N PHE A 331 15.26 -8.75 -8.05
CA PHE A 331 16.21 -7.65 -7.92
C PHE A 331 15.47 -6.31 -7.92
N LYS A 332 15.69 -5.51 -6.89
CA LYS A 332 15.01 -4.23 -6.68
C LYS A 332 16.05 -3.13 -6.44
N PRO A 333 15.91 -1.92 -7.02
CA PRO A 333 16.75 -0.79 -6.62
C PRO A 333 16.47 -0.46 -5.14
N ALA A 334 17.51 -0.12 -4.40
CA ALA A 334 17.43 0.15 -2.96
C ALA A 334 16.45 1.29 -2.63
N GLY A 335 16.55 2.41 -3.35
CA GLY A 335 15.71 3.61 -3.18
C GLY A 335 14.56 3.76 -4.19
N GLY A 336 14.27 2.74 -5.03
CA GLY A 336 13.28 2.86 -6.10
C GLY A 336 11.82 2.68 -5.62
N PHE A 337 10.88 3.26 -6.38
CA PHE A 337 9.44 3.16 -6.18
C PHE A 337 8.70 2.83 -7.48
N GLY A 338 7.42 2.46 -7.38
CA GLY A 338 6.52 2.28 -8.53
C GLY A 338 6.91 1.14 -9.48
N SER A 339 7.57 0.10 -8.99
CA SER A 339 8.00 -1.06 -9.79
C SER A 339 8.93 -0.73 -10.97
N LYS A 340 9.56 0.45 -10.97
CA LYS A 340 10.56 0.83 -11.99
C LYS A 340 11.87 0.09 -11.73
N ALA A 341 12.52 -0.39 -12.80
CA ALA A 341 13.79 -1.08 -12.76
C ALA A 341 13.85 -2.30 -11.78
N VAL A 342 12.72 -2.99 -11.60
CA VAL A 342 12.66 -4.24 -10.84
C VAL A 342 12.69 -5.44 -11.79
N TYR A 343 13.42 -6.47 -11.41
CA TYR A 343 13.69 -7.59 -12.29
C TYR A 343 13.51 -8.93 -11.58
N ARG A 344 12.68 -9.78 -12.16
CA ARG A 344 12.63 -11.19 -11.78
C ARG A 344 13.85 -11.91 -12.35
N GLY A 345 14.60 -12.61 -11.51
CA GLY A 345 15.92 -13.09 -11.87
C GLY A 345 15.94 -14.18 -12.97
N ASP A 346 14.83 -14.95 -13.16
CA ASP A 346 14.69 -15.88 -14.28
C ASP A 346 14.55 -15.21 -15.65
N LYS A 347 14.26 -13.91 -15.67
CA LYS A 347 14.13 -13.08 -16.88
C LYS A 347 15.34 -12.18 -17.14
N LEU A 348 16.38 -12.25 -16.30
CA LEU A 348 17.57 -11.41 -16.44
C LEU A 348 18.40 -11.80 -17.66
N THR A 349 18.76 -10.78 -18.45
CA THR A 349 19.82 -10.88 -19.45
C THR A 349 21.16 -10.48 -18.82
N ARG A 350 22.29 -10.85 -19.47
CA ARG A 350 23.62 -10.46 -19.00
C ARG A 350 23.80 -8.95 -18.98
N ARG A 351 23.24 -8.22 -19.95
CA ARG A 351 23.28 -6.76 -19.99
C ARG A 351 22.61 -6.13 -18.77
N VAL A 352 21.37 -6.54 -18.47
CA VAL A 352 20.64 -6.04 -17.30
C VAL A 352 21.36 -6.41 -16.00
N TRP A 353 22.01 -7.57 -15.96
CA TRP A 353 22.82 -7.95 -14.80
C TRP A 353 23.99 -7.00 -14.54
N GLU A 354 24.71 -6.56 -15.57
CA GLU A 354 25.77 -5.56 -15.41
C GLU A 354 25.21 -4.19 -14.95
N GLU A 355 24.03 -3.82 -15.43
CA GLU A 355 23.33 -2.61 -14.95
C GLU A 355 22.98 -2.72 -13.44
N ILE A 356 22.52 -3.89 -12.99
CA ILE A 356 22.24 -4.17 -11.57
C ILE A 356 23.53 -4.09 -10.74
N LEU A 357 24.62 -4.67 -11.21
CA LEU A 357 25.94 -4.65 -10.53
C LEU A 357 26.58 -3.24 -10.49
N ALA A 358 26.17 -2.35 -11.36
CA ALA A 358 26.65 -0.97 -11.39
C ALA A 358 25.79 -0.03 -10.54
N GLY A 359 24.57 -0.45 -10.15
CA GLY A 359 23.64 0.34 -9.36
C GLY A 359 23.53 -0.15 -7.91
N GLU A 360 22.76 0.57 -7.12
CA GLU A 360 22.42 0.15 -5.75
C GLU A 360 21.18 -0.75 -5.76
N TYR A 361 21.38 -2.05 -5.67
CA TYR A 361 20.30 -3.05 -5.72
C TYR A 361 20.32 -3.99 -4.51
N VAL A 362 19.15 -4.46 -4.16
CA VAL A 362 18.97 -5.62 -3.27
C VAL A 362 18.49 -6.83 -4.06
N ALA A 363 18.96 -8.01 -3.67
CA ALA A 363 18.49 -9.32 -4.14
C ALA A 363 17.61 -9.94 -3.05
N GLN A 364 16.33 -10.05 -3.32
CA GLN A 364 15.33 -10.59 -2.41
C GLN A 364 14.87 -11.97 -2.88
N GLU A 365 14.63 -12.88 -1.95
CA GLU A 365 14.02 -14.17 -2.22
C GLU A 365 12.69 -14.00 -2.97
N LEU A 366 12.50 -14.78 -4.04
CA LEU A 366 11.26 -14.76 -4.81
C LEU A 366 10.16 -15.47 -4.03
N VAL A 367 9.21 -14.70 -3.52
CA VAL A 367 8.00 -15.22 -2.88
C VAL A 367 6.87 -15.16 -3.91
N PRO A 368 6.27 -16.31 -4.28
CA PRO A 368 5.10 -16.29 -5.17
C PRO A 368 3.94 -15.51 -4.55
N PRO A 369 3.28 -14.63 -5.33
CA PRO A 369 2.04 -13.99 -4.88
C PRO A 369 0.89 -14.99 -4.79
N GLY A 370 -0.16 -14.65 -4.07
CA GLY A 370 -1.42 -15.37 -4.14
C GLY A 370 -2.10 -15.18 -5.51
N GLU A 371 -3.05 -16.06 -5.83
CA GLU A 371 -3.84 -15.99 -7.07
C GLU A 371 -5.33 -15.93 -6.76
N ARG A 372 -6.05 -15.12 -7.54
CA ARG A 372 -7.49 -14.92 -7.48
C ARG A 372 -8.09 -15.12 -8.86
N GLN A 373 -9.05 -16.04 -8.99
CA GLN A 373 -9.81 -16.23 -10.21
C GLN A 373 -10.84 -15.09 -10.36
N VAL A 374 -10.83 -14.43 -11.52
CA VAL A 374 -11.74 -13.34 -11.85
C VAL A 374 -12.41 -13.60 -13.19
N GLN A 375 -13.61 -13.02 -13.40
CA GLN A 375 -14.24 -12.98 -14.71
C GLN A 375 -13.96 -11.64 -15.36
N ILE A 376 -13.55 -11.66 -16.62
CA ILE A 376 -13.30 -10.49 -17.44
C ILE A 376 -14.19 -10.59 -18.66
N GLU A 377 -14.90 -9.51 -18.98
CA GLU A 377 -15.63 -9.38 -20.24
C GLU A 377 -14.64 -9.14 -21.37
N THR A 378 -14.63 -10.01 -22.35
CA THR A 378 -13.87 -9.83 -23.60
C THR A 378 -14.84 -9.56 -24.73
N GLU A 379 -14.62 -8.45 -25.46
CA GLU A 379 -15.35 -8.21 -26.71
C GLU A 379 -14.92 -9.25 -27.75
N THR A 380 -15.87 -10.01 -28.26
CA THR A 380 -15.62 -10.89 -29.41
C THR A 380 -15.51 -10.00 -30.64
N THR A 381 -14.30 -9.74 -31.13
CA THR A 381 -14.13 -9.26 -32.51
C THR A 381 -14.63 -10.37 -33.42
N ALA A 382 -15.78 -10.15 -34.06
CA ALA A 382 -16.25 -11.02 -35.13
C ALA A 382 -15.16 -11.05 -36.20
N MET A 383 -14.52 -12.20 -36.37
CA MET A 383 -13.67 -12.43 -37.53
C MET A 383 -14.56 -12.51 -38.74
N ASP A 384 -14.63 -11.44 -39.50
CA ASP A 384 -15.14 -11.45 -40.86
C ASP A 384 -14.27 -12.42 -41.67
N GLY A 385 -14.88 -13.51 -42.12
CA GLY A 385 -14.26 -14.49 -43.00
C GLY A 385 -14.02 -13.91 -44.39
N GLY A 386 -12.82 -13.35 -44.60
CA GLY A 386 -12.38 -12.81 -45.87
C GLY A 386 -10.93 -13.20 -46.14
N SER A 387 -10.76 -14.09 -47.12
CA SER A 387 -9.59 -14.64 -47.80
C SER A 387 -8.27 -13.86 -47.72
N ALA A 388 -7.24 -14.63 -47.44
CA ALA A 388 -5.83 -14.63 -47.90
C ALA A 388 -5.23 -13.38 -48.53
N GLY A 389 -4.16 -12.85 -47.96
CA GLY A 389 -3.16 -12.13 -48.73
C GLY A 389 -2.30 -11.14 -47.94
N ARG A 390 -1.05 -11.54 -47.71
CA ARG A 390 0.17 -10.73 -47.49
C ARG A 390 0.50 -10.18 -46.12
N GLU A 391 1.64 -10.64 -45.67
CA GLU A 391 2.46 -10.15 -44.57
C GLU A 391 2.63 -8.62 -44.61
N ALA A 392 2.44 -8.00 -43.44
CA ALA A 392 3.00 -6.70 -43.12
C ALA A 392 3.43 -6.66 -41.62
N VAL A 393 4.68 -6.32 -41.45
CA VAL A 393 5.37 -6.09 -40.15
C VAL A 393 4.69 -4.93 -39.40
N PRO A 394 4.34 -5.04 -38.12
CA PRO A 394 3.82 -3.90 -37.36
C PRO A 394 4.96 -3.10 -36.72
N THR A 395 5.14 -1.89 -37.22
CA THR A 395 5.79 -0.80 -36.44
C THR A 395 4.82 -0.29 -35.39
N GLY A 396 5.28 -0.25 -34.12
CA GLY A 396 4.46 0.13 -33.00
C GLY A 396 4.00 1.60 -33.00
N THR A 397 2.76 1.79 -32.57
CA THR A 397 2.32 2.99 -31.85
C THR A 397 1.12 2.60 -30.98
N ASN A 398 1.19 2.95 -29.70
CA ASN A 398 0.14 2.80 -28.71
C ASN A 398 -1.13 3.58 -29.10
N ALA A 399 -2.26 2.88 -29.22
CA ALA A 399 -3.57 3.52 -29.20
C ALA A 399 -4.40 2.83 -28.11
N GLY A 400 -4.75 3.59 -27.08
CA GLY A 400 -5.62 3.16 -26.01
C GLY A 400 -7.03 2.87 -26.50
N ALA A 401 -7.55 1.69 -26.17
CA ALA A 401 -8.93 1.34 -26.39
C ALA A 401 -9.83 2.16 -25.45
N VAL A 402 -10.56 3.11 -25.98
CA VAL A 402 -11.57 3.91 -25.29
C VAL A 402 -12.88 3.11 -25.27
N LEU A 403 -13.31 2.71 -24.09
CA LEU A 403 -14.67 2.19 -23.87
C LEU A 403 -15.67 3.34 -24.08
N ARG A 404 -16.50 3.25 -25.10
CA ARG A 404 -17.65 4.14 -25.32
C ARG A 404 -18.83 3.72 -24.44
N PRO A 405 -19.57 4.65 -23.84
CA PRO A 405 -20.80 4.33 -23.13
C PRO A 405 -21.89 3.95 -24.13
N THR A 406 -22.52 2.79 -23.94
CA THR A 406 -23.74 2.42 -24.66
C THR A 406 -24.89 3.28 -24.13
N ALA A 407 -25.40 4.16 -25.01
CA ALA A 407 -26.70 4.79 -24.83
C ALA A 407 -27.78 3.70 -25.05
N MET A 408 -28.75 3.63 -24.13
CA MET A 408 -29.97 2.88 -24.36
C MET A 408 -30.84 3.66 -25.36
N ASP A 409 -30.90 3.20 -26.60
CA ASP A 409 -32.00 3.50 -27.51
C ASP A 409 -32.37 2.21 -28.24
N GLY A 410 -33.67 1.92 -28.25
CA GLY A 410 -34.25 0.70 -28.75
C GLY A 410 -34.10 0.55 -30.28
N GLY A 411 -33.40 -0.49 -30.65
CA GLY A 411 -33.30 -0.95 -32.01
C GLY A 411 -32.67 -2.34 -32.04
N SER A 412 -33.37 -3.36 -32.46
CA SER A 412 -32.91 -4.73 -32.60
C SER A 412 -31.75 -4.81 -33.59
N ALA A 413 -30.52 -4.82 -33.07
CA ALA A 413 -29.33 -5.24 -33.78
C ALA A 413 -28.70 -6.39 -32.97
N GLY A 414 -28.30 -7.46 -33.67
CA GLY A 414 -27.91 -8.74 -33.09
C GLY A 414 -26.93 -8.61 -31.91
N ASP A 415 -27.23 -9.37 -30.91
CA ASP A 415 -26.53 -9.47 -29.64
C ASP A 415 -25.11 -10.03 -29.89
N ALA A 416 -24.11 -9.15 -29.99
CA ALA A 416 -22.71 -9.54 -29.90
C ALA A 416 -22.46 -9.86 -28.43
N GLY A 417 -22.68 -11.12 -28.04
CA GLY A 417 -22.57 -11.58 -26.67
C GLY A 417 -21.17 -11.36 -26.12
N ALA A 418 -21.05 -10.54 -25.09
CA ALA A 418 -19.83 -10.43 -24.29
C ALA A 418 -19.47 -11.82 -23.75
N VAL A 419 -18.32 -12.35 -24.13
CA VAL A 419 -17.83 -13.64 -23.62
C VAL A 419 -17.11 -13.39 -22.28
N LEU A 420 -17.65 -13.97 -21.20
CA LEU A 420 -16.99 -13.97 -19.90
C LEU A 420 -15.85 -14.99 -19.91
N GLN A 421 -14.63 -14.51 -19.76
CA GLN A 421 -13.45 -15.35 -19.64
C GLN A 421 -12.96 -15.36 -18.18
N SER A 422 -12.78 -16.58 -17.63
CA SER A 422 -12.12 -16.74 -16.33
C SER A 422 -10.61 -16.65 -16.48
N THR A 423 -9.97 -15.83 -15.65
CA THR A 423 -8.52 -15.70 -15.61
C THR A 423 -7.99 -15.59 -14.17
N ALA A 424 -6.78 -16.11 -13.95
CA ALA A 424 -6.09 -15.97 -12.68
C ALA A 424 -5.32 -14.66 -12.64
N LEU A 425 -5.63 -13.78 -11.69
CA LEU A 425 -4.83 -12.62 -11.35
C LEU A 425 -4.00 -12.90 -10.12
N LYS A 426 -2.78 -12.38 -10.11
CA LYS A 426 -1.94 -12.34 -8.92
C LYS A 426 -2.46 -11.28 -7.97
N TYR A 427 -2.23 -11.48 -6.66
CA TYR A 427 -2.48 -10.43 -5.69
C TYR A 427 -1.38 -10.36 -4.64
N ASP A 428 -1.13 -9.17 -4.15
CA ASP A 428 -0.50 -8.89 -2.87
C ASP A 428 -1.53 -8.36 -1.88
N VAL A 429 -1.22 -8.50 -0.59
CA VAL A 429 -2.01 -7.92 0.50
C VAL A 429 -1.20 -6.82 1.15
N ARG A 430 -1.78 -5.63 1.22
CA ARG A 430 -1.25 -4.47 1.93
C ARG A 430 -1.94 -4.32 3.27
N CYS A 431 -1.15 -4.30 4.35
CA CYS A 431 -1.61 -3.83 5.65
C CYS A 431 -1.31 -2.32 5.73
N PHE A 432 -2.34 -1.49 5.88
CA PHE A 432 -2.17 -0.08 6.24
C PHE A 432 -1.98 0.01 7.74
N VAL A 433 -0.85 0.57 8.15
CA VAL A 433 -0.39 0.57 9.54
C VAL A 433 -0.11 1.98 10.02
N TYR A 434 -0.48 2.27 11.24
CA TYR A 434 -0.09 3.47 11.96
C TYR A 434 0.37 3.13 13.37
N ALA A 435 1.55 3.62 13.77
CA ALA A 435 2.15 3.37 15.08
C ALA A 435 2.10 1.87 15.47
N GLY A 436 2.49 0.99 14.55
CA GLY A 436 2.51 -0.46 14.74
C GLY A 436 1.14 -1.16 14.67
N LYS A 437 0.04 -0.43 14.54
CA LYS A 437 -1.32 -1.00 14.52
C LYS A 437 -1.87 -1.07 13.11
N VAL A 438 -2.33 -2.26 12.71
CA VAL A 438 -3.02 -2.47 11.44
C VAL A 438 -4.41 -1.83 11.52
N GLN A 439 -4.68 -0.86 10.64
CA GLN A 439 -5.97 -0.20 10.51
C GLN A 439 -6.87 -0.88 9.48
N LEU A 440 -6.30 -1.23 8.31
CA LEU A 440 -7.04 -1.76 7.17
C LEU A 440 -6.17 -2.76 6.40
N LEU A 441 -6.80 -3.81 5.85
CA LEU A 441 -6.19 -4.68 4.84
C LEU A 441 -6.84 -4.41 3.49
N ALA A 442 -6.01 -4.32 2.45
CA ALA A 442 -6.45 -4.24 1.07
C ALA A 442 -5.56 -5.11 0.18
N ALA A 443 -6.08 -5.52 -0.97
CA ALA A 443 -5.30 -6.23 -1.98
C ALA A 443 -5.17 -5.40 -3.25
N ARG A 444 -4.17 -5.75 -4.05
CA ARG A 444 -4.03 -5.26 -5.41
C ARG A 444 -3.95 -6.46 -6.34
N LEU A 445 -4.91 -6.54 -7.28
CA LEU A 445 -4.95 -7.59 -8.29
C LEU A 445 -4.23 -7.13 -9.55
N TYR A 446 -3.36 -7.97 -10.10
CA TYR A 446 -2.54 -7.61 -11.25
C TYR A 446 -2.09 -8.81 -12.08
N GLN A 447 -1.62 -8.53 -13.30
CA GLN A 447 -0.85 -9.46 -14.14
C GLN A 447 0.58 -8.91 -14.33
N GLY A 448 1.50 -9.80 -14.71
CA GLY A 448 2.89 -9.42 -14.98
C GLY A 448 3.84 -9.75 -13.83
N GLN A 449 4.96 -9.04 -13.78
CA GLN A 449 6.05 -9.30 -12.81
C GLN A 449 5.88 -8.54 -11.51
N ALA A 450 5.21 -7.39 -11.56
CA ALA A 450 5.00 -6.51 -10.42
C ALA A 450 3.60 -5.90 -10.46
N THR A 451 3.14 -5.42 -9.32
CA THR A 451 1.84 -4.77 -9.13
C THR A 451 1.68 -3.57 -10.06
N ASN A 452 0.53 -3.47 -10.69
CA ASN A 452 0.18 -2.38 -11.60
C ASN A 452 -1.34 -2.15 -11.66
N PHE A 453 -1.76 -0.98 -12.17
CA PHE A 453 -3.15 -0.60 -12.40
C PHE A 453 -3.52 -0.57 -13.89
N ARG A 454 -2.95 -1.47 -14.70
CA ARG A 454 -3.18 -1.59 -16.14
C ARG A 454 -3.82 -2.92 -16.53
N THR A 455 -4.05 -3.77 -15.55
CA THR A 455 -4.57 -5.13 -15.76
C THR A 455 -6.10 -5.10 -15.84
N PRO A 456 -6.73 -5.58 -16.91
CA PRO A 456 -8.17 -5.78 -16.95
C PRO A 456 -8.66 -6.67 -15.81
N GLY A 457 -9.70 -6.23 -15.09
CA GLY A 457 -10.21 -6.90 -13.89
C GLY A 457 -9.32 -6.75 -12.64
N GLY A 458 -8.13 -6.15 -12.79
CA GLY A 458 -7.22 -5.83 -11.70
C GLY A 458 -7.56 -4.53 -10.96
N GLY A 459 -6.64 -4.04 -10.12
CA GLY A 459 -6.81 -2.84 -9.33
C GLY A 459 -6.91 -3.12 -7.82
N PHE A 460 -7.34 -2.13 -7.06
CA PHE A 460 -7.63 -2.32 -5.64
C PHE A 460 -8.79 -3.29 -5.44
N ALA A 461 -8.64 -4.18 -4.47
CA ALA A 461 -9.66 -5.13 -4.06
C ALA A 461 -9.75 -5.18 -2.53
N PRO A 462 -10.95 -5.21 -1.95
CA PRO A 462 -11.07 -5.38 -0.51
C PRO A 462 -10.63 -6.79 -0.12
N VAL A 463 -10.01 -6.87 1.05
CA VAL A 463 -9.62 -8.14 1.67
C VAL A 463 -10.64 -8.49 2.74
N PHE A 464 -11.19 -9.69 2.69
CA PHE A 464 -12.14 -10.19 3.69
C PHE A 464 -11.62 -11.44 4.39
N TYR A 465 -11.89 -11.53 5.67
CA TYR A 465 -11.60 -12.70 6.50
C TYR A 465 -12.67 -12.88 7.60
N PRO A 466 -12.88 -14.10 8.11
CA PRO A 466 -13.73 -14.32 9.27
C PRO A 466 -13.21 -13.53 10.47
N PRO A 467 -14.09 -12.88 11.27
CA PRO A 467 -13.66 -12.19 12.48
C PRO A 467 -13.02 -13.19 13.43
N VAL A 468 -11.94 -12.77 14.09
CA VAL A 468 -11.32 -13.56 15.16
C VAL A 468 -12.26 -13.46 16.35
N ASN A 469 -12.84 -14.58 16.79
CA ASN A 469 -13.59 -14.61 18.04
C ASN A 469 -12.60 -14.40 19.19
N GLU A 470 -12.66 -13.28 19.88
CA GLU A 470 -11.84 -12.98 21.07
C GLU A 470 -12.02 -14.01 22.20
N ALA A 471 -13.04 -14.87 22.11
CA ALA A 471 -13.29 -15.94 23.07
C ALA A 471 -12.30 -17.12 23.05
N SER A 472 -11.34 -17.18 22.12
CA SER A 472 -10.37 -18.28 22.05
C SER A 472 -9.06 -18.03 22.82
N PHE A 473 -8.92 -16.88 23.49
CA PHE A 473 -7.72 -16.55 24.30
C PHE A 473 -7.91 -16.76 25.81
N THR A 474 -9.06 -17.28 26.26
CA THR A 474 -9.30 -17.55 27.68
C THR A 474 -9.34 -19.05 27.99
N ASP A 475 -8.30 -19.82 27.67
CA ASP A 475 -7.98 -21.07 28.39
C ASP A 475 -6.53 -21.48 28.13
N GLY A 476 -5.65 -21.11 29.05
CA GLY A 476 -4.24 -21.51 29.05
C GLY A 476 -3.38 -20.66 29.98
N GLY A 477 -3.58 -20.78 31.31
CA GLY A 477 -2.56 -20.35 32.26
C GLY A 477 -2.84 -19.06 33.01
N SER A 478 -3.47 -19.22 34.19
CA SER A 478 -3.48 -18.21 35.25
C SER A 478 -2.06 -17.93 35.73
N ALA A 479 -1.53 -16.75 35.46
CA ALA A 479 -0.56 -16.06 36.33
C ALA A 479 -0.70 -14.57 36.05
N GLY A 480 -1.07 -13.83 37.09
CA GLY A 480 -1.38 -12.40 37.02
C GLY A 480 -0.20 -11.56 36.52
N ASN A 481 -0.56 -10.56 35.76
CA ASN A 481 0.20 -9.31 35.79
C ASN A 481 -0.76 -8.14 35.53
N GLU A 482 -0.86 -7.30 36.54
CA GLU A 482 -1.65 -6.07 36.53
C GLU A 482 -1.11 -5.10 35.49
N GLY A 483 -2.02 -4.33 34.88
CA GLY A 483 -1.76 -3.39 33.80
C GLY A 483 -0.66 -2.39 34.11
N ALA A 484 0.36 -2.37 33.29
CA ALA A 484 1.34 -1.29 33.21
C ALA A 484 0.81 -0.20 32.29
N VAL A 485 0.20 0.83 32.89
CA VAL A 485 -0.05 2.13 32.24
C VAL A 485 1.30 2.80 32.05
N PHE A 486 1.70 3.01 30.80
CA PHE A 486 2.91 3.75 30.45
C PHE A 486 2.75 5.21 30.90
N ARG A 487 3.48 5.62 31.95
CA ARG A 487 3.70 7.01 32.34
C ARG A 487 5.08 7.45 31.83
N PRO A 488 5.20 8.61 31.17
CA PRO A 488 6.52 9.17 30.87
C PRO A 488 7.22 9.60 32.16
N PRO A 489 8.56 9.55 32.25
CA PRO A 489 9.31 9.96 33.43
C PRO A 489 9.16 11.46 33.66
N ALA A 490 8.88 11.82 34.91
CA ALA A 490 8.89 13.20 35.38
C ALA A 490 10.32 13.74 35.37
N GLY A 491 10.50 14.91 34.74
CA GLY A 491 11.77 15.63 34.79
C GLY A 491 12.11 16.07 36.21
N GLU A 492 13.30 15.80 36.61
CA GLU A 492 13.89 16.40 37.81
C GLU A 492 14.30 17.84 37.46
N THR A 493 13.81 18.77 38.28
CA THR A 493 14.27 20.16 38.37
C THR A 493 15.51 20.21 39.24
N GLU A 494 16.64 20.66 38.64
CA GLU A 494 17.60 21.61 39.25
C GLU A 494 18.33 22.36 38.15
#